data_c59280763e7c1032b76201ee480440da
#
_entry.id   c59280763e7c1032b76201ee480440da
#
_cell.length_a   1.000
_cell.length_b   1.000
_cell.length_c   1.000
_cell.angle_alpha   90.00
_cell.angle_beta   90.00
_cell.angle_gamma   90.00
#
_symmetry.space_group_name_H-M   'P 1'
#
loop_
_entity.id
_entity.type
_entity.pdbx_description
1 polymer ?
#
loop_
_entity_poly.entity_id
_entity_poly.type
_entity_poly.pdbx_seq_one_letter_code
_entity_poly.pdbx_strand_id
1 'polypeptide(L)'
;MTIIAGLTHAGARPGENEDSIGWDEASSLALVADGLGGHANGQVASALVKDIVLKLAGTLDLRAAVLRAHAAVIEAARQSEQFRDMASTIVAVQIVRRVAQIVWAGDSRAYLWRAGRINRLTRDDSIVEELRTSAGLTEEQVRSHSQRSVVTNALGAGDSAPNSSDVPLRRGDWILLCSDGLSGELQDEEIGRTLARAASPGEAASALIAAALDHGGHDNVSAVLVKYDGASKRNFALSLSEGAIAALAVLGGVVLALIVGALLFWMRAKS
;
A
#
# COMPACT_ATOMS: atom_id res chain seq x y z
N MET A 1 14.60 1.14 9.76
CA MET A 1 13.89 -0.08 10.15
C MET A 1 12.42 0.29 10.29
N THR A 2 11.53 -0.56 9.87
CA THR A 2 10.07 -0.40 10.03
C THR A 2 9.56 -1.49 10.97
N ILE A 3 8.52 -1.16 11.73
CA ILE A 3 7.74 -2.12 12.50
C ILE A 3 6.33 -2.05 11.96
N ILE A 4 5.79 -3.16 11.52
CA ILE A 4 4.47 -3.20 10.89
C ILE A 4 3.57 -4.13 11.71
N ALA A 5 2.33 -3.72 11.93
CA ALA A 5 1.29 -4.55 12.52
C ALA A 5 -0.07 -4.10 12.00
N GLY A 6 -1.00 -5.03 11.91
CA GLY A 6 -2.35 -4.75 11.45
C GLY A 6 -3.37 -5.71 12.05
N LEU A 7 -4.61 -5.28 12.01
CA LEU A 7 -5.77 -6.07 12.42
C LEU A 7 -6.93 -5.76 11.49
N THR A 8 -7.74 -6.76 11.19
CA THR A 8 -9.00 -6.64 10.45
C THR A 8 -10.11 -7.33 11.25
N HIS A 9 -11.32 -6.81 11.18
CA HIS A 9 -12.51 -7.32 11.83
C HIS A 9 -13.74 -7.18 10.92
N ALA A 10 -14.60 -8.18 10.92
CA ALA A 10 -15.81 -8.21 10.07
C ALA A 10 -16.89 -7.18 10.46
N GLY A 11 -16.63 -6.34 11.46
CA GLY A 11 -17.63 -5.41 11.98
C GLY A 11 -18.56 -6.08 13.01
N ALA A 12 -19.60 -5.33 13.41
CA ALA A 12 -20.61 -5.80 14.36
C ALA A 12 -21.81 -6.47 13.68
N ARG A 13 -21.97 -6.30 12.37
CA ARG A 13 -23.06 -6.92 11.60
C ARG A 13 -22.66 -8.32 11.13
N PRO A 14 -23.62 -9.27 11.09
CA PRO A 14 -23.37 -10.57 10.47
C PRO A 14 -23.00 -10.38 8.99
N GLY A 15 -21.86 -10.91 8.58
CA GLY A 15 -21.37 -10.85 7.20
C GLY A 15 -19.97 -11.41 7.07
N GLU A 16 -19.53 -11.56 5.85
CA GLU A 16 -18.14 -11.93 5.54
C GLU A 16 -17.26 -10.67 5.62
N ASN A 17 -16.00 -10.86 5.92
CA ASN A 17 -15.04 -9.79 5.89
C ASN A 17 -14.49 -9.66 4.45
N GLU A 18 -14.87 -8.60 3.76
CA GLU A 18 -14.44 -8.30 2.39
C GLU A 18 -13.13 -7.51 2.37
N ASP A 19 -12.66 -7.01 3.53
CA ASP A 19 -11.36 -6.39 3.68
C ASP A 19 -10.21 -7.42 3.62
N SER A 20 -9.13 -7.03 3.01
CA SER A 20 -7.86 -7.76 3.02
C SER A 20 -6.72 -6.86 3.45
N ILE A 21 -5.94 -7.29 4.43
CA ILE A 21 -4.73 -6.59 4.87
C ILE A 21 -3.49 -7.42 4.61
N GLY A 22 -2.36 -6.76 4.38
CA GLY A 22 -1.11 -7.48 4.19
C GLY A 22 0.11 -6.57 4.29
N TRP A 23 1.25 -7.18 4.60
CA TRP A 23 2.54 -6.48 4.62
C TRP A 23 3.71 -7.42 4.36
N ASP A 24 4.81 -6.84 3.91
CA ASP A 24 6.12 -7.48 3.81
C ASP A 24 7.17 -6.58 4.47
N GLU A 25 7.73 -7.06 5.58
CA GLU A 25 8.74 -6.31 6.34
C GLU A 25 10.04 -6.14 5.55
N ALA A 26 10.38 -7.08 4.68
CA ALA A 26 11.64 -7.05 3.92
C ALA A 26 11.67 -5.90 2.93
N SER A 27 10.56 -5.65 2.23
CA SER A 27 10.38 -4.52 1.32
C SER A 27 9.79 -3.28 2.00
N SER A 28 9.43 -3.36 3.30
CA SER A 28 8.73 -2.30 4.04
C SER A 28 7.45 -1.84 3.34
N LEU A 29 6.68 -2.81 2.82
CA LEU A 29 5.39 -2.64 2.17
C LEU A 29 4.27 -3.00 3.12
N ALA A 30 3.20 -2.21 3.12
CA ALA A 30 1.93 -2.53 3.79
C ALA A 30 0.75 -2.07 2.94
N LEU A 31 -0.39 -2.75 3.05
CA LEU A 31 -1.61 -2.39 2.32
C LEU A 31 -2.88 -2.78 3.08
N VAL A 32 -3.96 -2.08 2.75
CA VAL A 32 -5.36 -2.40 3.02
C VAL A 32 -6.09 -2.37 1.68
N ALA A 33 -6.94 -3.36 1.43
CA ALA A 33 -7.81 -3.45 0.27
C ALA A 33 -9.21 -3.80 0.77
N ASP A 34 -10.21 -3.04 0.35
CA ASP A 34 -11.61 -3.20 0.69
C ASP A 34 -12.37 -3.69 -0.55
N GLY A 35 -13.05 -4.80 -0.41
CA GLY A 35 -13.69 -5.50 -1.52
C GLY A 35 -15.07 -4.94 -1.85
N LEU A 36 -15.32 -4.73 -3.13
CA LEU A 36 -16.58 -4.22 -3.69
C LEU A 36 -17.22 -5.25 -4.60
N GLY A 37 -18.55 -5.28 -4.67
CA GLY A 37 -19.29 -6.20 -5.55
C GLY A 37 -20.17 -7.19 -4.80
N GLY A 38 -20.28 -7.04 -3.49
CA GLY A 38 -21.14 -7.81 -2.59
C GLY A 38 -20.63 -9.21 -2.26
N HIS A 39 -20.58 -9.52 -0.96
CA HIS A 39 -20.28 -10.84 -0.38
C HIS A 39 -18.98 -11.48 -0.93
N ALA A 40 -19.07 -12.70 -1.48
CA ALA A 40 -17.92 -13.46 -1.94
C ALA A 40 -17.09 -12.75 -3.04
N ASN A 41 -17.66 -11.85 -3.82
CA ASN A 41 -16.96 -11.17 -4.91
C ASN A 41 -16.01 -10.11 -4.39
N GLY A 42 -16.42 -9.32 -3.40
CA GLY A 42 -15.56 -8.33 -2.74
C GLY A 42 -14.38 -9.00 -2.05
N GLN A 43 -14.63 -10.07 -1.28
CA GLN A 43 -13.56 -10.84 -0.62
C GLN A 43 -12.53 -11.40 -1.61
N VAL A 44 -12.98 -11.94 -2.75
CA VAL A 44 -12.07 -12.46 -3.79
C VAL A 44 -11.26 -11.33 -4.42
N ALA A 45 -11.89 -10.19 -4.71
CA ALA A 45 -11.22 -9.04 -5.31
C ALA A 45 -10.13 -8.46 -4.40
N SER A 46 -10.45 -8.18 -3.14
CA SER A 46 -9.49 -7.62 -2.18
C SER A 46 -8.33 -8.57 -1.89
N ALA A 47 -8.62 -9.89 -1.76
CA ALA A 47 -7.59 -10.91 -1.58
C ALA A 47 -6.65 -10.99 -2.79
N LEU A 48 -7.19 -10.96 -4.02
CA LEU A 48 -6.40 -10.98 -5.25
C LEU A 48 -5.50 -9.74 -5.37
N VAL A 49 -6.03 -8.56 -5.06
CA VAL A 49 -5.26 -7.31 -5.03
C VAL A 49 -4.11 -7.42 -4.04
N LYS A 50 -4.37 -7.82 -2.80
CA LYS A 50 -3.36 -8.02 -1.76
C LYS A 50 -2.26 -8.97 -2.22
N ASP A 51 -2.63 -10.16 -2.71
CA ASP A 51 -1.67 -11.21 -3.05
C ASP A 51 -0.75 -10.80 -4.21
N ILE A 52 -1.28 -10.11 -5.21
CA ILE A 52 -0.50 -9.62 -6.35
C ILE A 52 0.45 -8.51 -5.93
N VAL A 53 -0.01 -7.53 -5.16
CA VAL A 53 0.84 -6.42 -4.73
C VAL A 53 1.97 -6.92 -3.84
N LEU A 54 1.70 -7.81 -2.88
CA LEU A 54 2.73 -8.43 -2.04
C LEU A 54 3.72 -9.28 -2.86
N LYS A 55 3.24 -10.08 -3.82
CA LYS A 55 4.09 -10.90 -4.69
C LYS A 55 5.04 -10.08 -5.54
N LEU A 56 4.64 -8.89 -5.96
CA LEU A 56 5.43 -8.00 -6.82
C LEU A 56 6.27 -7.00 -6.01
N ALA A 57 6.14 -6.99 -4.68
CA ALA A 57 6.96 -6.17 -3.79
C ALA A 57 8.46 -6.38 -4.03
N GLY A 58 9.19 -5.28 -4.17
CA GLY A 58 10.63 -5.32 -4.45
C GLY A 58 11.04 -5.70 -5.88
N THR A 59 10.11 -6.15 -6.73
CA THR A 59 10.36 -6.45 -8.15
C THR A 59 9.91 -5.29 -9.05
N LEU A 60 8.77 -4.71 -8.75
CA LEU A 60 8.22 -3.52 -9.42
C LEU A 60 8.15 -2.36 -8.43
N ASP A 61 8.04 -1.13 -8.96
CA ASP A 61 7.59 0.00 -8.13
C ASP A 61 6.14 -0.22 -7.69
N LEU A 62 5.75 0.41 -6.57
CA LEU A 62 4.45 0.18 -5.95
C LEU A 62 3.27 0.48 -6.89
N ARG A 63 3.35 1.57 -7.67
CA ARG A 63 2.28 1.94 -8.59
C ARG A 63 2.14 0.92 -9.72
N ALA A 64 3.24 0.41 -10.27
CA ALA A 64 3.22 -0.63 -11.29
C ALA A 64 2.66 -1.95 -10.72
N ALA A 65 2.97 -2.30 -9.46
CA ALA A 65 2.39 -3.48 -8.80
C ALA A 65 0.87 -3.35 -8.65
N VAL A 66 0.35 -2.19 -8.26
CA VAL A 66 -1.08 -1.90 -8.16
C VAL A 66 -1.78 -1.95 -9.52
N LEU A 67 -1.17 -1.42 -10.58
CA LEU A 67 -1.71 -1.53 -11.94
C LEU A 67 -1.77 -2.99 -12.43
N ARG A 68 -0.82 -3.84 -12.02
CA ARG A 68 -0.89 -5.28 -12.29
C ARG A 68 -2.02 -5.96 -11.54
N ALA A 69 -2.27 -5.56 -10.30
CA ALA A 69 -3.41 -6.05 -9.54
C ALA A 69 -4.74 -5.65 -10.20
N HIS A 70 -4.89 -4.39 -10.65
CA HIS A 70 -6.05 -3.93 -11.42
C HIS A 70 -6.31 -4.82 -12.65
N ALA A 71 -5.29 -5.05 -13.48
CA ALA A 71 -5.42 -5.89 -14.67
C ALA A 71 -5.82 -7.33 -14.33
N ALA A 72 -5.32 -7.88 -13.22
CA ALA A 72 -5.66 -9.24 -12.80
C ALA A 72 -7.11 -9.37 -12.29
N VAL A 73 -7.62 -8.34 -11.58
CA VAL A 73 -9.04 -8.32 -11.17
C VAL A 73 -9.94 -8.30 -12.40
N ILE A 74 -9.65 -7.45 -13.41
CA ILE A 74 -10.38 -7.42 -14.67
C ILE A 74 -10.37 -8.79 -15.37
N GLU A 75 -9.20 -9.42 -15.45
CA GLU A 75 -9.07 -10.71 -16.10
C GLU A 75 -9.85 -11.81 -15.36
N ALA A 76 -9.79 -11.85 -14.04
CA ALA A 76 -10.57 -12.80 -13.24
C ALA A 76 -12.09 -12.57 -13.38
N ALA A 77 -12.54 -11.30 -13.42
CA ALA A 77 -13.94 -10.95 -13.66
C ALA A 77 -14.45 -11.42 -15.03
N ARG A 78 -13.58 -11.44 -16.05
CA ARG A 78 -13.94 -11.93 -17.40
C ARG A 78 -14.08 -13.46 -17.47
N GLN A 79 -13.39 -14.19 -16.62
CA GLN A 79 -13.37 -15.66 -16.66
C GLN A 79 -14.61 -16.30 -16.05
N SER A 80 -15.41 -15.55 -15.28
CA SER A 80 -16.61 -16.08 -14.63
C SER A 80 -17.69 -15.01 -14.51
N GLU A 81 -18.91 -15.37 -14.94
CA GLU A 81 -20.11 -14.55 -14.75
C GLU A 81 -20.35 -14.20 -13.27
N GLN A 82 -19.99 -15.11 -12.37
CA GLN A 82 -20.09 -14.92 -10.93
C GLN A 82 -19.22 -13.75 -10.43
N PHE A 83 -18.07 -13.47 -11.07
CA PHE A 83 -17.12 -12.45 -10.66
C PHE A 83 -17.20 -11.17 -11.50
N ARG A 84 -18.21 -11.03 -12.36
CA ARG A 84 -18.33 -9.92 -13.34
C ARG A 84 -18.18 -8.54 -12.70
N ASP A 85 -18.77 -8.32 -11.53
CA ASP A 85 -18.83 -7.01 -10.88
C ASP A 85 -17.88 -6.88 -9.68
N MET A 86 -16.90 -7.79 -9.57
CA MET A 86 -15.91 -7.69 -8.49
C MET A 86 -14.95 -6.54 -8.72
N ALA A 87 -14.73 -5.77 -7.67
CA ALA A 87 -13.76 -4.69 -7.63
C ALA A 87 -13.16 -4.57 -6.22
N SER A 88 -12.14 -3.76 -6.04
CA SER A 88 -11.56 -3.50 -4.74
C SER A 88 -10.96 -2.10 -4.68
N THR A 89 -11.08 -1.45 -3.54
CA THR A 89 -10.19 -0.33 -3.22
C THR A 89 -8.78 -0.83 -2.97
N ILE A 90 -7.85 0.08 -2.86
CA ILE A 90 -6.53 -0.15 -2.28
C ILE A 90 -6.00 1.12 -1.65
N VAL A 91 -5.35 1.00 -0.51
CA VAL A 91 -4.37 1.95 0.00
C VAL A 91 -3.11 1.18 0.39
N ALA A 92 -1.99 1.56 -0.17
CA ALA A 92 -0.72 0.89 0.05
C ALA A 92 0.40 1.89 0.29
N VAL A 93 1.38 1.51 1.13
CA VAL A 93 2.59 2.27 1.37
C VAL A 93 3.82 1.39 1.24
N GLN A 94 4.82 1.87 0.53
CA GLN A 94 6.16 1.26 0.54
C GLN A 94 7.18 2.30 1.00
N ILE A 95 8.02 1.92 1.97
CA ILE A 95 9.06 2.84 2.45
C ILE A 95 10.38 2.54 1.75
N VAL A 96 10.76 3.45 0.87
CA VAL A 96 12.03 3.40 0.14
C VAL A 96 12.97 4.45 0.69
N ARG A 97 14.09 4.03 1.30
CA ARG A 97 15.04 4.90 2.00
C ARG A 97 14.36 5.67 3.15
N ARG A 98 13.93 6.91 2.91
CA ARG A 98 13.28 7.79 3.91
C ARG A 98 12.01 8.42 3.33
N VAL A 99 11.41 7.80 2.33
CA VAL A 99 10.21 8.28 1.67
C VAL A 99 9.15 7.18 1.76
N ALA A 100 7.99 7.53 2.25
CA ALA A 100 6.80 6.72 2.12
C ALA A 100 6.17 7.00 0.74
N GLN A 101 6.24 6.04 -0.16
CA GLN A 101 5.52 6.05 -1.42
C GLN A 101 4.13 5.49 -1.14
N ILE A 102 3.11 6.31 -1.34
CA ILE A 102 1.71 5.95 -1.08
C ILE A 102 1.00 5.84 -2.41
N VAL A 103 0.25 4.76 -2.60
CA VAL A 103 -0.58 4.54 -3.79
C VAL A 103 -1.97 4.14 -3.32
N TRP A 104 -3.03 4.73 -3.91
CA TRP A 104 -4.39 4.40 -3.56
C TRP A 104 -5.36 4.50 -4.75
N ALA A 105 -6.44 3.78 -4.67
CA ALA A 105 -7.64 3.90 -5.48
C ALA A 105 -8.84 3.56 -4.57
N GLY A 106 -9.82 4.46 -4.49
CA GLY A 106 -10.97 4.33 -3.62
C GLY A 106 -10.95 5.28 -2.43
N ASP A 107 -11.67 4.92 -1.40
CA ASP A 107 -11.93 5.70 -0.18
C ASP A 107 -11.25 5.13 1.08
N SER A 108 -10.50 4.05 0.94
CA SER A 108 -9.53 3.62 1.95
C SER A 108 -8.42 4.66 2.11
N ARG A 109 -8.01 4.92 3.36
CA ARG A 109 -7.21 6.11 3.68
C ARG A 109 -5.82 5.79 4.23
N ALA A 110 -4.88 6.69 3.94
CA ALA A 110 -3.58 6.76 4.60
C ALA A 110 -3.45 8.04 5.43
N TYR A 111 -2.88 7.90 6.63
CA TYR A 111 -2.60 9.02 7.53
C TYR A 111 -1.14 9.00 7.98
N LEU A 112 -0.56 10.19 8.15
CA LEU A 112 0.71 10.39 8.85
C LEU A 112 0.44 10.86 10.28
N TRP A 113 0.90 10.12 11.27
CA TRP A 113 0.98 10.59 12.64
C TRP A 113 2.43 10.99 12.94
N ARG A 114 2.63 12.27 13.22
CA ARG A 114 3.94 12.90 13.48
C ARG A 114 3.86 13.88 14.62
N ALA A 115 4.69 13.69 15.65
CA ALA A 115 4.80 14.62 16.77
C ALA A 115 3.43 15.00 17.40
N GLY A 116 2.56 14.01 17.59
CA GLY A 116 1.24 14.20 18.22
C GLY A 116 0.17 14.78 17.28
N ARG A 117 0.45 14.90 15.98
CA ARG A 117 -0.51 15.39 14.98
C ARG A 117 -0.81 14.33 13.95
N ILE A 118 -2.08 14.21 13.59
CA ILE A 118 -2.53 13.37 12.48
C ILE A 118 -2.75 14.23 11.24
N ASN A 119 -2.34 13.72 10.08
CA ASN A 119 -2.57 14.37 8.78
C ASN A 119 -2.98 13.29 7.79
N ARG A 120 -4.12 13.46 7.16
CA ARG A 120 -4.57 12.60 6.07
C ARG A 120 -3.69 12.83 4.83
N LEU A 121 -3.24 11.74 4.21
CA LEU A 121 -2.31 11.73 3.06
C LEU A 121 -3.02 11.42 1.74
N THR A 122 -4.18 10.78 1.81
CA THR A 122 -5.00 10.41 0.65
C THR A 122 -6.22 11.31 0.54
N ARG A 123 -6.73 11.43 -0.67
CA ARG A 123 -8.05 12.00 -0.95
C ARG A 123 -8.95 10.89 -1.46
N ASP A 124 -10.16 10.77 -0.91
CA ASP A 124 -11.07 9.71 -1.29
C ASP A 124 -11.53 9.88 -2.76
N ASP A 125 -11.52 8.79 -3.50
CA ASP A 125 -12.15 8.71 -4.81
C ASP A 125 -13.61 8.31 -4.60
N SER A 126 -14.44 9.26 -4.16
CA SER A 126 -15.88 9.06 -3.88
C SER A 126 -16.72 10.24 -4.34
N ILE A 127 -18.00 9.98 -4.62
CA ILE A 127 -18.95 11.02 -5.04
C ILE A 127 -19.01 12.17 -4.02
N VAL A 128 -19.02 11.84 -2.72
CA VAL A 128 -19.12 12.87 -1.69
C VAL A 128 -17.87 13.75 -1.59
N GLU A 129 -16.70 13.22 -1.88
CA GLU A 129 -15.46 14.00 -1.92
C GLU A 129 -15.42 14.92 -3.15
N GLU A 130 -15.98 14.49 -4.27
CA GLU A 130 -16.18 15.34 -5.45
C GLU A 130 -17.16 16.48 -5.17
N LEU A 131 -18.28 16.16 -4.50
CA LEU A 131 -19.27 17.16 -4.07
C LEU A 131 -18.69 18.11 -3.01
N ARG A 132 -17.88 17.63 -2.09
CA ARG A 132 -17.17 18.45 -1.10
C ARG A 132 -16.32 19.52 -1.80
N THR A 133 -15.64 19.14 -2.87
CA THR A 133 -14.76 20.05 -3.63
C THR A 133 -15.54 21.01 -4.52
N SER A 134 -16.57 20.52 -5.21
CA SER A 134 -17.34 21.31 -6.21
C SER A 134 -18.44 22.14 -5.59
N ALA A 135 -19.14 21.64 -4.56
CA ALA A 135 -20.29 22.25 -3.91
C ALA A 135 -20.00 22.78 -2.50
N GLY A 136 -18.79 22.57 -1.95
CA GLY A 136 -18.38 23.09 -0.65
C GLY A 136 -19.04 22.42 0.53
N LEU A 137 -19.36 21.10 0.45
CA LEU A 137 -19.95 20.36 1.56
C LEU A 137 -19.03 20.37 2.79
N THR A 138 -19.64 20.49 3.97
CA THR A 138 -18.92 20.33 5.24
C THR A 138 -18.68 18.85 5.52
N GLU A 139 -17.73 18.54 6.42
CA GLU A 139 -17.46 17.17 6.89
C GLU A 139 -18.71 16.44 7.38
N GLU A 140 -19.58 17.14 8.12
CA GLU A 140 -20.83 16.60 8.66
C GLU A 140 -21.81 16.24 7.53
N GLN A 141 -21.91 17.10 6.49
CA GLN A 141 -22.75 16.84 5.32
C GLN A 141 -22.21 15.64 4.51
N VAL A 142 -20.90 15.51 4.38
CA VAL A 142 -20.26 14.34 3.73
C VAL A 142 -20.60 13.05 4.49
N ARG A 143 -20.46 13.03 5.82
CA ARG A 143 -20.75 11.84 6.65
C ARG A 143 -22.21 11.41 6.63
N SER A 144 -23.14 12.37 6.56
CA SER A 144 -24.59 12.11 6.52
C SER A 144 -25.16 11.91 5.12
N HIS A 145 -24.33 12.03 4.07
CA HIS A 145 -24.80 11.94 2.70
C HIS A 145 -25.22 10.51 2.32
N SER A 146 -26.32 10.36 1.58
CA SER A 146 -26.83 9.05 1.15
C SER A 146 -25.90 8.27 0.23
N GLN A 147 -25.00 8.96 -0.48
CA GLN A 147 -24.03 8.38 -1.41
C GLN A 147 -22.60 8.36 -0.83
N ARG A 148 -22.45 8.40 0.50
CA ARG A 148 -21.13 8.45 1.14
C ARG A 148 -20.22 7.24 0.83
N SER A 149 -20.81 6.09 0.57
CA SER A 149 -20.10 4.85 0.24
C SER A 149 -20.01 4.58 -1.27
N VAL A 150 -20.27 5.59 -2.13
CA VAL A 150 -20.16 5.42 -3.58
C VAL A 150 -18.76 5.82 -4.04
N VAL A 151 -17.96 4.80 -4.33
CA VAL A 151 -16.57 4.93 -4.83
C VAL A 151 -16.58 5.24 -6.32
N THR A 152 -15.75 6.17 -6.77
CA THR A 152 -15.64 6.59 -8.18
C THR A 152 -14.42 6.02 -8.90
N ASN A 153 -13.48 5.41 -8.16
CA ASN A 153 -12.26 4.80 -8.71
C ASN A 153 -11.89 3.54 -7.89
N ALA A 154 -11.95 2.36 -8.51
CA ALA A 154 -11.63 1.09 -7.86
C ALA A 154 -10.89 0.15 -8.81
N LEU A 155 -10.03 -0.72 -8.28
CA LEU A 155 -9.34 -1.74 -9.06
C LEU A 155 -10.33 -2.81 -9.53
N GLY A 156 -10.27 -3.15 -10.82
CA GLY A 156 -11.24 -4.06 -11.44
C GLY A 156 -12.38 -3.34 -12.15
N ALA A 157 -12.65 -2.08 -11.85
CA ALA A 157 -13.71 -1.28 -12.45
C ALA A 157 -13.16 -0.27 -13.46
N GLY A 158 -13.69 -0.28 -14.68
CA GLY A 158 -13.38 0.71 -15.73
C GLY A 158 -11.88 0.91 -16.01
N ASP A 159 -11.51 2.15 -16.33
CA ASP A 159 -10.13 2.59 -16.55
C ASP A 159 -9.54 3.17 -15.24
N SER A 160 -9.48 2.39 -14.20
CA SER A 160 -8.94 2.82 -12.90
C SER A 160 -7.49 3.29 -13.02
N ALA A 161 -7.23 4.51 -12.54
CA ALA A 161 -5.91 5.09 -12.46
C ALA A 161 -5.54 5.35 -10.99
N PRO A 162 -4.67 4.53 -10.38
CA PRO A 162 -4.28 4.73 -9.00
C PRO A 162 -3.57 6.07 -8.80
N ASN A 163 -3.98 6.79 -7.76
CA ASN A 163 -3.32 8.00 -7.29
C ASN A 163 -2.00 7.65 -6.61
N SER A 164 -1.07 8.60 -6.51
CA SER A 164 0.18 8.41 -5.79
C SER A 164 0.67 9.70 -5.13
N SER A 165 1.38 9.54 -4.01
CA SER A 165 2.00 10.63 -3.25
C SER A 165 3.26 10.14 -2.55
N ASP A 166 4.28 10.99 -2.47
CA ASP A 166 5.54 10.73 -1.79
C ASP A 166 5.67 11.61 -0.55
N VAL A 167 5.92 11.00 0.60
CA VAL A 167 6.03 11.71 1.88
C VAL A 167 7.38 11.44 2.54
N PRO A 168 8.24 12.48 2.72
CA PRO A 168 9.49 12.34 3.45
C PRO A 168 9.23 11.99 4.92
N LEU A 169 9.84 10.89 5.40
CA LEU A 169 9.68 10.40 6.76
C LEU A 169 10.78 10.90 7.70
N ARG A 170 10.41 11.08 8.97
CA ARG A 170 11.28 11.31 10.11
C ARG A 170 11.23 10.13 11.07
N ARG A 171 12.31 9.89 11.78
CA ARG A 171 12.30 8.86 12.82
C ARG A 171 11.20 9.12 13.84
N GLY A 172 10.41 8.09 14.14
CA GLY A 172 9.27 8.15 15.04
C GLY A 172 7.93 8.45 14.33
N ASP A 173 7.93 8.67 13.01
CA ASP A 173 6.69 8.79 12.26
C ASP A 173 5.95 7.45 12.18
N TRP A 174 4.63 7.51 12.19
CA TRP A 174 3.77 6.37 11.92
C TRP A 174 2.90 6.65 10.70
N ILE A 175 2.73 5.65 9.85
CA ILE A 175 1.71 5.66 8.79
C ILE A 175 0.61 4.70 9.22
N LEU A 176 -0.64 5.16 9.22
CA LEU A 176 -1.83 4.34 9.34
C LEU A 176 -2.44 4.19 7.96
N LEU A 177 -2.76 2.96 7.58
CA LEU A 177 -3.63 2.61 6.47
C LEU A 177 -4.91 2.01 7.05
N CYS A 178 -6.07 2.40 6.52
CA CYS A 178 -7.36 1.87 7.01
C CYS A 178 -8.41 1.81 5.90
N SER A 179 -9.38 0.90 6.05
CA SER A 179 -10.62 0.90 5.27
C SER A 179 -11.58 2.00 5.74
N ASP A 180 -12.63 2.21 4.97
CA ASP A 180 -13.67 3.20 5.27
C ASP A 180 -14.46 2.87 6.54
N GLY A 181 -14.60 1.58 6.91
CA GLY A 181 -15.22 1.17 8.17
C GLY A 181 -14.49 1.66 9.43
N LEU A 182 -13.18 2.01 9.35
CA LEU A 182 -12.53 2.72 10.44
C LEU A 182 -12.83 4.22 10.39
N SER A 183 -12.58 4.85 9.24
CA SER A 183 -12.67 6.30 9.07
C SER A 183 -14.11 6.80 8.96
N GLY A 184 -15.07 5.91 8.72
CA GLY A 184 -16.50 6.17 8.81
C GLY A 184 -16.98 6.26 10.25
N GLU A 185 -16.43 5.44 11.15
CA GLU A 185 -16.80 5.43 12.56
C GLU A 185 -16.03 6.48 13.38
N LEU A 186 -14.73 6.65 13.12
CA LEU A 186 -13.86 7.52 13.93
C LEU A 186 -13.54 8.85 13.20
N GLN A 187 -13.52 9.94 13.96
CA GLN A 187 -12.99 11.23 13.50
C GLN A 187 -11.46 11.22 13.50
N ASP A 188 -10.83 12.03 12.63
CA ASP A 188 -9.37 12.12 12.53
C ASP A 188 -8.71 12.45 13.89
N GLU A 189 -9.33 13.34 14.69
CA GLU A 189 -8.86 13.70 16.03
C GLU A 189 -8.93 12.53 17.01
N GLU A 190 -9.90 11.64 16.86
CA GLU A 190 -10.07 10.45 17.71
C GLU A 190 -9.02 9.39 17.33
N ILE A 191 -8.81 9.17 16.04
CA ILE A 191 -7.72 8.34 15.53
C ILE A 191 -6.38 8.87 16.09
N GLY A 192 -6.12 10.17 15.99
CA GLY A 192 -4.91 10.81 16.51
C GLY A 192 -4.71 10.62 18.03
N ARG A 193 -5.79 10.74 18.83
CA ARG A 193 -5.76 10.48 20.29
C ARG A 193 -5.44 9.03 20.60
N THR A 194 -5.99 8.10 19.84
CA THR A 194 -5.73 6.66 20.00
C THR A 194 -4.27 6.33 19.70
N LEU A 195 -3.73 6.87 18.59
CA LEU A 195 -2.32 6.70 18.24
C LEU A 195 -1.36 7.30 19.29
N ALA A 196 -1.74 8.44 19.89
CA ALA A 196 -0.92 9.10 20.92
C ALA A 196 -0.78 8.27 22.21
N ARG A 197 -1.71 7.36 22.51
CA ARG A 197 -1.73 6.51 23.70
C ARG A 197 -1.05 5.17 23.51
N ALA A 198 -0.92 4.71 22.26
CA ALA A 198 -0.41 3.39 21.94
C ALA A 198 1.12 3.35 22.03
N ALA A 199 1.66 2.31 22.66
CA ALA A 199 3.10 2.09 22.78
C ALA A 199 3.70 1.40 21.55
N SER A 200 2.86 0.67 20.77
CA SER A 200 3.29 -0.10 19.62
C SER A 200 2.25 -0.07 18.48
N PRO A 201 2.66 -0.35 17.23
CA PRO A 201 1.75 -0.51 16.10
C PRO A 201 0.63 -1.52 16.35
N GLY A 202 0.93 -2.66 16.98
CA GLY A 202 -0.08 -3.70 17.28
C GLY A 202 -1.12 -3.23 18.32
N GLU A 203 -0.68 -2.53 19.37
CA GLU A 203 -1.60 -1.93 20.35
C GLU A 203 -2.48 -0.85 19.70
N ALA A 204 -1.90 -0.02 18.83
CA ALA A 204 -2.65 1.01 18.10
C ALA A 204 -3.71 0.38 17.19
N ALA A 205 -3.37 -0.65 16.40
CA ALA A 205 -4.31 -1.34 15.54
C ALA A 205 -5.48 -1.92 16.36
N SER A 206 -5.18 -2.62 17.46
CA SER A 206 -6.20 -3.20 18.34
C SER A 206 -7.11 -2.13 18.96
N ALA A 207 -6.54 -1.02 19.43
CA ALA A 207 -7.31 0.06 20.04
C ALA A 207 -8.20 0.80 19.02
N LEU A 208 -7.72 0.99 17.78
CA LEU A 208 -8.50 1.59 16.70
C LEU A 208 -9.69 0.72 16.31
N ILE A 209 -9.46 -0.59 16.12
CA ILE A 209 -10.55 -1.53 15.79
C ILE A 209 -11.59 -1.56 16.93
N ALA A 210 -11.15 -1.67 18.19
CA ALA A 210 -12.07 -1.66 19.34
C ALA A 210 -12.91 -0.36 19.39
N ALA A 211 -12.28 0.80 19.20
CA ALA A 211 -12.98 2.08 19.17
C ALA A 211 -14.02 2.16 18.03
N ALA A 212 -13.69 1.67 16.83
CA ALA A 212 -14.65 1.63 15.72
C ALA A 212 -15.84 0.72 16.01
N LEU A 213 -15.61 -0.44 16.63
CA LEU A 213 -16.67 -1.35 17.06
C LEU A 213 -17.57 -0.74 18.14
N ASP A 214 -16.99 0.01 19.08
CA ASP A 214 -17.74 0.73 20.12
C ASP A 214 -18.64 1.84 19.53
N HIS A 215 -18.29 2.41 18.38
CA HIS A 215 -19.10 3.39 17.63
C HIS A 215 -20.15 2.74 16.72
N GLY A 216 -20.21 1.43 16.64
CA GLY A 216 -21.23 0.68 15.92
C GLY A 216 -20.66 -0.42 15.03
N GLY A 217 -19.46 -0.24 14.49
CA GLY A 217 -18.82 -1.23 13.62
C GLY A 217 -19.71 -1.62 12.45
N HIS A 218 -20.29 -0.64 11.76
CA HIS A 218 -21.31 -0.87 10.75
C HIS A 218 -20.79 -1.56 9.48
N ASP A 219 -19.48 -1.61 9.32
CA ASP A 219 -18.78 -2.22 8.19
C ASP A 219 -17.59 -3.08 8.64
N ASN A 220 -16.90 -3.72 7.69
CA ASN A 220 -15.61 -4.35 7.94
C ASN A 220 -14.59 -3.27 8.34
N VAL A 221 -13.79 -3.52 9.35
CA VAL A 221 -12.88 -2.53 9.93
C VAL A 221 -11.45 -3.04 9.86
N SER A 222 -10.60 -2.34 9.13
CA SER A 222 -9.21 -2.71 8.96
C SER A 222 -8.25 -1.56 9.27
N ALA A 223 -7.15 -1.87 9.95
CA ALA A 223 -6.08 -0.93 10.28
C ALA A 223 -4.71 -1.60 10.16
N VAL A 224 -3.79 -0.98 9.43
CA VAL A 224 -2.38 -1.39 9.36
C VAL A 224 -1.50 -0.20 9.72
N LEU A 225 -0.65 -0.37 10.70
CA LEU A 225 0.29 0.65 11.20
C LEU A 225 1.71 0.32 10.77
N VAL A 226 2.40 1.31 10.23
CA VAL A 226 3.82 1.25 9.88
C VAL A 226 4.57 2.31 10.67
N LYS A 227 5.38 1.90 11.66
CA LYS A 227 6.24 2.79 12.42
C LYS A 227 7.63 2.86 11.77
N TYR A 228 8.09 4.08 11.49
CA TYR A 228 9.41 4.31 10.91
C TYR A 228 10.42 4.69 11.97
N ASP A 229 11.34 3.77 12.32
CA ASP A 229 12.39 3.98 13.32
C ASP A 229 13.71 4.53 12.73
N GLY A 230 13.68 5.02 11.50
CA GLY A 230 14.85 5.52 10.80
C GLY A 230 15.46 4.48 9.85
N ALA A 231 16.33 4.93 8.95
CA ALA A 231 17.04 4.04 8.05
C ALA A 231 17.89 3.06 8.87
N SER A 232 17.65 1.78 8.73
CA SER A 232 18.62 0.76 9.13
C SER A 232 19.91 1.06 8.39
N LYS A 233 21.06 1.01 9.08
CA LYS A 233 22.36 0.83 8.45
C LYS A 233 22.45 -0.63 7.94
N ARG A 234 21.46 -1.09 7.14
CA ARG A 234 21.73 -2.23 6.30
C ARG A 234 22.82 -1.76 5.35
N ASN A 235 24.04 -2.21 5.61
CA ASN A 235 25.09 -2.27 4.59
C ASN A 235 24.39 -2.84 3.36
N PHE A 236 24.24 -2.03 2.31
CA PHE A 236 23.99 -2.51 0.98
C PHE A 236 25.30 -3.16 0.53
N ALA A 237 25.63 -4.29 1.15
CA ALA A 237 26.51 -5.26 0.57
C ALA A 237 25.71 -5.74 -0.64
N LEU A 238 26.06 -5.23 -1.81
CA LEU A 238 25.79 -5.91 -3.06
C LEU A 238 26.28 -7.34 -2.82
N SER A 239 25.39 -8.26 -2.47
CA SER A 239 25.67 -9.68 -2.58
C SER A 239 25.62 -9.96 -4.08
N LEU A 240 26.69 -9.58 -4.76
CA LEU A 240 26.99 -10.18 -6.04
C LEU A 240 27.10 -11.68 -5.73
N SER A 241 26.20 -12.47 -6.29
CA SER A 241 26.32 -13.92 -6.19
C SER A 241 27.74 -14.31 -6.60
N GLU A 242 28.32 -15.32 -5.98
CA GLU A 242 29.67 -15.79 -6.32
C GLU A 242 29.84 -15.99 -7.85
N GLY A 243 28.75 -16.37 -8.55
CA GLY A 243 28.70 -16.44 -10.00
C GLY A 243 28.80 -15.08 -10.71
N ALA A 244 28.30 -13.99 -10.15
CA ALA A 244 28.44 -12.66 -10.74
C ALA A 244 29.88 -12.10 -10.55
N ILE A 245 30.52 -12.41 -9.42
CA ILE A 245 31.92 -12.06 -9.17
C ILE A 245 32.85 -12.87 -10.11
N ALA A 246 32.59 -14.16 -10.30
CA ALA A 246 33.32 -15.01 -11.24
C ALA A 246 33.13 -14.53 -12.68
N ALA A 247 31.94 -14.14 -13.10
CA ALA A 247 31.66 -13.61 -14.43
C ALA A 247 32.41 -12.28 -14.71
N LEU A 248 32.45 -11.38 -13.74
CA LEU A 248 33.18 -10.11 -13.81
C LEU A 248 34.73 -10.34 -13.89
N ALA A 249 35.22 -11.30 -13.13
CA ALA A 249 36.66 -11.67 -13.18
C ALA A 249 37.06 -12.27 -14.53
N VAL A 250 36.23 -13.13 -15.12
CA VAL A 250 36.43 -13.71 -16.45
C VAL A 250 36.39 -12.63 -17.54
N LEU A 251 35.41 -11.71 -17.49
CA LEU A 251 35.34 -10.60 -18.46
C LEU A 251 36.54 -9.68 -18.35
N GLY A 252 37.00 -9.35 -17.15
CA GLY A 252 38.19 -8.54 -16.90
C GLY A 252 39.47 -9.22 -17.47
N GLY A 253 39.61 -10.53 -17.29
CA GLY A 253 40.73 -11.32 -17.84
C GLY A 253 40.74 -11.35 -19.36
N VAL A 254 39.59 -11.52 -20.02
CA VAL A 254 39.46 -11.51 -21.47
C VAL A 254 39.81 -10.14 -22.07
N VAL A 255 39.32 -9.05 -21.45
CA VAL A 255 39.66 -7.69 -21.93
C VAL A 255 41.14 -7.40 -21.79
N LEU A 256 41.79 -7.80 -20.68
CA LEU A 256 43.22 -7.62 -20.48
C LEU A 256 44.03 -8.43 -21.50
N ALA A 257 43.65 -9.67 -21.79
CA ALA A 257 44.32 -10.52 -22.79
C ALA A 257 44.23 -9.93 -24.21
N LEU A 258 43.07 -9.34 -24.57
CA LEU A 258 42.88 -8.68 -25.86
C LEU A 258 43.76 -7.41 -25.99
N ILE A 259 43.87 -6.62 -24.91
CA ILE A 259 44.71 -5.41 -24.89
C ILE A 259 46.19 -5.81 -25.03
N VAL A 260 46.64 -6.81 -24.28
CA VAL A 260 48.03 -7.29 -24.35
C VAL A 260 48.35 -7.88 -25.73
N GLY A 261 47.44 -8.67 -26.30
CA GLY A 261 47.56 -9.23 -27.66
C GLY A 261 47.64 -8.15 -28.72
N ALA A 262 46.80 -7.10 -28.64
CA ALA A 262 46.86 -5.98 -29.57
C ALA A 262 48.16 -5.16 -29.45
N LEU A 263 48.67 -4.97 -28.23
CA LEU A 263 49.96 -4.31 -28.00
C LEU A 263 51.14 -5.12 -28.57
N LEU A 264 51.19 -6.43 -28.36
CA LEU A 264 52.22 -7.31 -28.90
C LEU A 264 52.17 -7.38 -30.43
N PHE A 265 50.98 -7.41 -31.02
CA PHE A 265 50.80 -7.37 -32.48
C PHE A 265 51.32 -6.05 -33.07
N TRP A 266 50.96 -4.91 -32.43
CA TRP A 266 51.41 -3.59 -32.86
C TRP A 266 52.93 -3.42 -32.74
N MET A 267 53.56 -3.95 -31.69
CA MET A 267 55.03 -3.95 -31.52
C MET A 267 55.75 -4.78 -32.59
N ARG A 268 55.16 -5.94 -32.97
CA ARG A 268 55.74 -6.78 -34.08
C ARG A 268 55.54 -6.17 -35.45
N ALA A 269 54.53 -5.35 -35.67
CA ALA A 269 54.31 -4.70 -36.97
C ALA A 269 55.23 -3.48 -37.21
N LYS A 270 55.98 -3.04 -36.20
CA LYS A 270 56.96 -1.93 -36.28
C LYS A 270 58.44 -2.36 -36.25
N SER A 271 58.74 -3.64 -36.11
CA SER A 271 60.04 -4.25 -36.24
C SER A 271 60.20 -4.92 -37.63
#